data_58f1c7cc5542bfbdd3dbbb615e0ffc27
#
_entry.id   58f1c7cc5542bfbdd3dbbb615e0ffc27
#
_cell.length_a   1.000
_cell.length_b   1.000
_cell.length_c   1.000
_cell.angle_alpha   90.00
_cell.angle_beta   90.00
_cell.angle_gamma   90.00
#
_symmetry.space_group_name_H-M   'P 1'
#
loop_
_entity.id
_entity.type
_entity.pdbx_description
1 polymer ?
#
loop_
_entity_poly.entity_id
_entity_poly.type
_entity_poly.pdbx_seq_one_letter_code
_entity_poly.pdbx_strand_id
1 'polypeptide(L)'
;MNAQRIFSLSLSLIAAAILSACASENDTTSSKEPGSSLTEPASILARRAEGESKVLSDYGQYQGALDAAKRGDDMWVQQFLAQAGDSAMAETVRNEWLKSLGARGQWDVFRQENKKLNAAGRVQEVQCYA
;
A
#
# COMPACT_ATOMS: atom_id res chain seq x y z
N MET A 1 47.94 8.09 -12.46
CA MET A 1 47.73 7.37 -13.72
C MET A 1 46.28 6.86 -13.64
N ASN A 2 45.39 7.70 -13.99
CA ASN A 2 44.56 7.78 -15.20
C ASN A 2 43.82 6.49 -15.52
N ALA A 3 42.48 6.48 -15.32
CA ALA A 3 41.52 6.02 -16.31
C ALA A 3 40.12 6.50 -15.93
N GLN A 4 39.79 7.68 -16.37
CA GLN A 4 38.39 8.09 -16.62
C GLN A 4 37.80 7.17 -17.68
N ARG A 5 36.67 6.60 -17.46
CA ARG A 5 35.79 6.10 -18.53
C ARG A 5 34.46 6.80 -18.45
N ILE A 6 34.37 7.76 -19.28
CA ILE A 6 33.20 8.43 -19.80
C ILE A 6 32.36 7.37 -20.52
N PHE A 7 31.14 7.13 -20.08
CA PHE A 7 30.15 6.47 -20.91
C PHE A 7 29.04 7.44 -21.27
N SER A 8 29.10 7.76 -22.54
CA SER A 8 28.20 8.53 -23.37
C SER A 8 26.73 8.24 -23.22
N LEU A 9 26.05 9.35 -23.24
CA LEU A 9 24.66 9.58 -23.66
C LEU A 9 24.20 8.67 -24.81
N SER A 10 23.07 8.03 -24.62
CA SER A 10 22.19 7.63 -25.71
C SER A 10 20.79 8.13 -25.45
N LEU A 11 20.55 9.27 -26.03
CA LEU A 11 19.29 9.92 -26.22
C LEU A 11 18.52 9.10 -27.28
N SER A 12 17.46 8.41 -26.95
CA SER A 12 16.52 7.86 -27.90
C SER A 12 15.13 8.45 -27.68
N LEU A 13 14.90 9.48 -28.45
CA LEU A 13 13.56 9.98 -28.77
C LEU A 13 12.83 8.90 -29.58
N ILE A 14 11.72 8.38 -29.05
CA ILE A 14 10.68 7.74 -29.86
C ILE A 14 9.38 8.46 -29.56
N ALA A 15 9.06 9.40 -30.42
CA ALA A 15 7.73 9.95 -30.59
C ALA A 15 6.94 8.97 -31.48
N ALA A 16 5.86 8.41 -30.97
CA ALA A 16 4.84 7.77 -31.79
C ALA A 16 3.48 8.22 -31.30
N ALA A 17 2.96 9.21 -32.02
CA ALA A 17 1.56 9.60 -31.98
C ALA A 17 0.73 8.49 -32.62
N ILE A 18 -0.23 7.94 -31.89
CA ILE A 18 -1.32 7.17 -32.48
C ILE A 18 -2.62 7.85 -32.09
N LEU A 19 -3.06 8.75 -32.97
CA LEU A 19 -4.43 9.19 -33.08
C LEU A 19 -5.20 8.02 -33.71
N SER A 20 -6.11 7.41 -32.98
CA SER A 20 -7.14 6.55 -33.57
C SER A 20 -8.48 7.06 -33.07
N ALA A 21 -9.06 7.90 -33.90
CA ALA A 21 -10.45 8.28 -33.87
C ALA A 21 -11.27 7.06 -34.31
N CYS A 22 -12.11 6.52 -33.43
CA CYS A 22 -13.26 5.74 -33.83
C CYS A 22 -14.50 6.57 -33.55
N ALA A 23 -14.89 7.31 -34.56
CA ALA A 23 -16.26 7.75 -34.72
C ALA A 23 -17.07 6.53 -35.16
N SER A 24 -18.07 6.15 -34.37
CA SER A 24 -19.14 5.25 -34.82
C SER A 24 -20.45 5.96 -34.50
N GLU A 25 -20.99 6.61 -35.52
CA GLU A 25 -22.40 6.96 -35.60
C GLU A 25 -23.18 5.67 -35.80
N ASN A 26 -24.21 5.53 -35.02
CA ASN A 26 -25.53 4.99 -35.34
C ASN A 26 -26.21 4.64 -34.02
N ASP A 27 -27.41 4.88 -33.74
CA ASP A 27 -28.65 5.14 -34.41
C ASP A 27 -29.71 5.46 -33.36
N THR A 28 -30.58 6.31 -33.71
CA THR A 28 -31.78 6.75 -33.02
C THR A 28 -32.61 5.59 -32.49
N THR A 29 -32.71 5.46 -31.16
CA THR A 29 -33.91 4.89 -30.55
C THR A 29 -34.27 5.71 -29.31
N SER A 30 -35.28 6.53 -29.50
CA SER A 30 -35.96 7.33 -28.47
C SER A 30 -36.54 6.39 -27.41
N SER A 31 -35.86 6.25 -26.29
CA SER A 31 -36.44 5.77 -25.03
C SER A 31 -36.32 6.91 -24.05
N LYS A 32 -37.44 7.51 -23.78
CA LYS A 32 -37.68 8.52 -22.76
C LYS A 32 -37.38 7.94 -21.38
N GLU A 33 -36.15 8.09 -20.93
CA GLU A 33 -35.85 7.86 -19.54
C GLU A 33 -36.32 9.05 -18.71
N PRO A 34 -37.06 8.80 -17.61
CA PRO A 34 -37.39 9.86 -16.66
C PRO A 34 -36.08 10.29 -16.00
N GLY A 35 -35.65 11.51 -16.29
CA GLY A 35 -34.46 12.12 -15.69
C GLY A 35 -34.56 12.16 -14.18
N SER A 36 -34.01 11.17 -13.53
CA SER A 36 -33.52 11.26 -12.16
C SER A 36 -32.12 11.85 -12.20
N SER A 37 -32.06 13.17 -12.38
CA SER A 37 -30.88 13.91 -11.98
C SER A 37 -30.81 13.84 -10.46
N LEU A 38 -30.28 12.72 -9.95
CA LEU A 38 -29.80 12.63 -8.58
C LEU A 38 -28.51 13.43 -8.54
N THR A 39 -28.66 14.75 -8.41
CA THR A 39 -27.55 15.61 -7.98
C THR A 39 -27.25 15.18 -6.55
N GLU A 40 -26.29 14.29 -6.41
CA GLU A 40 -25.81 13.84 -5.11
C GLU A 40 -25.36 15.10 -4.32
N PRO A 41 -25.86 15.31 -3.10
CA PRO A 41 -25.54 16.52 -2.35
C PRO A 41 -24.02 16.67 -2.23
N ALA A 42 -23.51 17.87 -2.42
CA ALA A 42 -22.07 18.19 -2.33
C ALA A 42 -21.42 17.65 -1.04
N SER A 43 -22.20 17.57 0.06
CA SER A 43 -21.77 16.98 1.33
C SER A 43 -21.47 15.48 1.26
N ILE A 44 -22.17 14.73 0.40
CA ILE A 44 -21.92 13.29 0.21
C ILE A 44 -20.66 13.09 -0.63
N LEU A 45 -20.49 13.88 -1.68
CA LEU A 45 -19.28 13.87 -2.50
C LEU A 45 -18.03 14.25 -1.70
N ALA A 46 -18.14 15.27 -0.84
CA ALA A 46 -17.04 15.67 0.05
C ALA A 46 -16.64 14.55 1.01
N ARG A 47 -17.62 13.89 1.68
CA ARG A 47 -17.34 12.76 2.57
C ARG A 47 -16.71 11.56 1.84
N ARG A 48 -17.13 11.30 0.61
CA ARG A 48 -16.53 10.24 -0.21
C ARG A 48 -15.08 10.54 -0.52
N ALA A 49 -14.78 11.77 -0.95
CA ALA A 49 -13.41 12.22 -1.24
C ALA A 49 -12.50 12.16 -0.01
N GLU A 50 -12.99 12.55 1.17
CA GLU A 50 -12.26 12.43 2.45
C GLU A 50 -12.00 10.97 2.80
N GLY A 51 -12.99 10.09 2.63
CA GLY A 51 -12.85 8.65 2.87
C GLY A 51 -11.81 8.01 1.97
N GLU A 52 -11.83 8.31 0.68
CA GLU A 52 -10.85 7.81 -0.30
C GLU A 52 -9.44 8.30 0.02
N SER A 53 -9.27 9.58 0.36
CA SER A 53 -7.99 10.15 0.75
C SER A 53 -7.42 9.47 2.00
N LYS A 54 -8.28 9.21 3.01
CA LYS A 54 -7.86 8.50 4.22
C LYS A 54 -7.40 7.07 3.93
N VAL A 55 -8.14 6.31 3.12
CA VAL A 55 -7.77 4.93 2.76
C VAL A 55 -6.42 4.88 2.06
N LEU A 56 -6.16 5.81 1.14
CA LEU A 56 -4.88 5.90 0.45
C LEU A 56 -3.73 6.24 1.40
N SER A 57 -3.96 7.15 2.35
CA SER A 57 -2.98 7.51 3.39
C SER A 57 -2.68 6.32 4.30
N ASP A 58 -3.71 5.63 4.80
CA ASP A 58 -3.57 4.47 5.67
C ASP A 58 -2.81 3.33 4.95
N TYR A 59 -3.09 3.11 3.67
CA TYR A 59 -2.37 2.13 2.86
C TYR A 59 -0.89 2.51 2.66
N GLY A 60 -0.59 3.78 2.43
CA GLY A 60 0.78 4.28 2.33
C GLY A 60 1.58 4.06 3.61
N GLN A 61 0.98 4.31 4.77
CA GLN A 61 1.59 4.05 6.07
C GLN A 61 1.83 2.56 6.30
N TYR A 62 0.87 1.71 5.92
CA TYR A 62 1.00 0.26 5.99
C TYR A 62 2.18 -0.26 5.14
N GLN A 63 2.31 0.18 3.89
CA GLN A 63 3.43 -0.19 3.04
C GLN A 63 4.78 0.27 3.62
N GLY A 64 4.83 1.49 4.13
CA GLY A 64 6.02 2.01 4.81
C GLY A 64 6.41 1.18 6.05
N ALA A 65 5.42 0.72 6.81
CA ALA A 65 5.65 -0.13 7.99
C ALA A 65 6.15 -1.53 7.62
N LEU A 66 5.64 -2.12 6.52
CA LEU A 66 6.17 -3.40 6.00
C LEU A 66 7.64 -3.28 5.58
N ASP A 67 7.98 -2.22 4.90
CA ASP A 67 9.37 -1.98 4.49
C ASP A 67 10.27 -1.68 5.69
N ALA A 68 9.79 -0.95 6.69
CA ALA A 68 10.49 -0.71 7.94
C ALA A 68 10.76 -2.02 8.69
N ALA A 69 9.77 -2.91 8.78
CA ALA A 69 9.90 -4.22 9.41
C ALA A 69 11.00 -5.06 8.74
N LYS A 70 11.05 -5.09 7.41
CA LYS A 70 12.08 -5.80 6.63
C LYS A 70 13.47 -5.23 6.84
N ARG A 71 13.60 -3.90 6.93
CA ARG A 71 14.88 -3.22 7.15
C ARG A 71 15.34 -3.25 8.62
N GLY A 72 14.47 -3.62 9.55
CA GLY A 72 14.75 -3.62 10.98
C GLY A 72 14.64 -2.22 11.62
N ASP A 73 13.83 -1.33 11.06
CA ASP A 73 13.49 -0.04 11.67
C ASP A 73 12.37 -0.24 12.69
N ASP A 74 12.77 -0.68 13.88
CA ASP A 74 11.86 -1.06 14.95
C ASP A 74 11.03 0.11 15.45
N MET A 75 11.57 1.32 15.43
CA MET A 75 10.87 2.53 15.93
C MET A 75 9.68 2.86 15.04
N TRP A 76 9.86 2.82 13.73
CA TRP A 76 8.80 3.08 12.77
C TRP A 76 7.68 2.04 12.86
N VAL A 77 8.06 0.76 12.98
CA VAL A 77 7.10 -0.34 13.14
C VAL A 77 6.28 -0.17 14.41
N GLN A 78 6.92 0.13 15.55
CA GLN A 78 6.22 0.35 16.82
C GLN A 78 5.24 1.51 16.74
N GLN A 79 5.63 2.61 16.10
CA GLN A 79 4.76 3.77 15.92
C GLN A 79 3.53 3.42 15.07
N PHE A 80 3.71 2.69 13.97
CA PHE A 80 2.60 2.22 13.15
C PHE A 80 1.66 1.30 13.94
N LEU A 81 2.20 0.31 14.65
CA LEU A 81 1.40 -0.65 15.43
C LEU A 81 0.62 0.02 16.57
N ALA A 82 1.15 1.09 17.16
CA ALA A 82 0.43 1.87 18.17
C ALA A 82 -0.79 2.59 17.60
N GLN A 83 -0.76 2.98 16.33
CA GLN A 83 -1.87 3.66 15.65
C GLN A 83 -2.85 2.68 15.00
N ALA A 84 -2.34 1.59 14.43
CA ALA A 84 -3.14 0.62 13.68
C ALA A 84 -3.96 -0.35 14.58
N GLY A 85 -3.64 -0.43 15.88
CA GLY A 85 -4.34 -1.27 16.86
C GLY A 85 -4.33 -2.75 16.50
N ASP A 86 -5.49 -3.39 16.58
CA ASP A 86 -5.67 -4.82 16.28
C ASP A 86 -6.23 -5.07 14.87
N SER A 87 -5.87 -4.21 13.92
CA SER A 87 -6.30 -4.35 12.52
C SER A 87 -5.56 -5.50 11.82
N ALA A 88 -6.14 -6.02 10.74
CA ALA A 88 -5.48 -7.02 9.87
C ALA A 88 -4.14 -6.51 9.29
N MET A 89 -4.04 -5.22 9.02
CA MET A 89 -2.78 -4.58 8.60
C MET A 89 -1.73 -4.63 9.71
N ALA A 90 -2.13 -4.35 10.95
CA ALA A 90 -1.23 -4.45 12.11
C ALA A 90 -0.73 -5.88 12.33
N GLU A 91 -1.60 -6.88 12.20
CA GLU A 91 -1.18 -8.30 12.29
C GLU A 91 -0.16 -8.66 11.21
N THR A 92 -0.38 -8.22 9.98
CA THR A 92 0.55 -8.47 8.87
C THR A 92 1.92 -7.83 9.14
N VAL A 93 1.95 -6.56 9.53
CA VAL A 93 3.20 -5.85 9.86
C VAL A 93 3.90 -6.51 11.06
N ARG A 94 3.16 -6.91 12.10
CA ARG A 94 3.72 -7.58 13.27
C ARG A 94 4.36 -8.92 12.90
N ASN A 95 3.76 -9.70 12.00
CA ASN A 95 4.35 -10.93 11.50
C ASN A 95 5.68 -10.68 10.76
N GLU A 96 5.72 -9.70 9.85
CA GLU A 96 6.96 -9.34 9.13
C GLU A 96 8.05 -8.85 10.10
N TRP A 97 7.66 -8.04 11.09
CA TRP A 97 8.59 -7.58 12.11
C TRP A 97 9.13 -8.71 12.99
N LEU A 98 8.29 -9.66 13.39
CA LEU A 98 8.71 -10.82 14.17
C LEU A 98 9.71 -11.69 13.40
N LYS A 99 9.54 -11.87 12.10
CA LYS A 99 10.55 -12.55 11.25
C LYS A 99 11.90 -11.83 11.31
N SER A 100 11.87 -10.51 11.16
CA SER A 100 13.07 -9.67 11.25
C SER A 100 13.72 -9.72 12.64
N LEU A 101 12.92 -9.64 13.71
CA LEU A 101 13.40 -9.75 15.09
C LEU A 101 14.05 -11.11 15.37
N GLY A 102 13.42 -12.21 14.92
CA GLY A 102 13.96 -13.57 15.03
C GLY A 102 15.29 -13.72 14.28
N ALA A 103 15.37 -13.24 13.06
CA ALA A 103 16.59 -13.28 12.25
C ALA A 103 17.74 -12.47 12.88
N ARG A 104 17.44 -11.40 13.62
CA ARG A 104 18.42 -10.54 14.32
C ARG A 104 18.71 -11.00 15.76
N GLY A 105 18.05 -12.06 16.24
CA GLY A 105 18.21 -12.55 17.61
C GLY A 105 17.64 -11.62 18.70
N GLN A 106 16.69 -10.75 18.36
CA GLN A 106 16.05 -9.81 19.28
C GLN A 106 14.92 -10.49 20.10
N TRP A 107 15.29 -11.52 20.84
CA TRP A 107 14.35 -12.44 21.49
C TRP A 107 13.45 -11.79 22.54
N ASP A 108 13.89 -10.74 23.24
CA ASP A 108 13.08 -10.10 24.28
C ASP A 108 11.91 -9.36 23.66
N VAL A 109 12.16 -8.58 22.61
CA VAL A 109 11.11 -7.88 21.85
C VAL A 109 10.23 -8.89 21.12
N PHE A 110 10.84 -9.90 20.50
CA PHE A 110 10.11 -10.98 19.84
C PHE A 110 9.07 -11.62 20.75
N ARG A 111 9.48 -12.07 21.96
CA ARG A 111 8.56 -12.71 22.92
C ARG A 111 7.42 -11.81 23.35
N GLN A 112 7.67 -10.51 23.52
CA GLN A 112 6.62 -9.55 23.89
C GLN A 112 5.61 -9.36 22.75
N GLU A 113 6.08 -9.18 21.53
CA GLU A 113 5.21 -8.93 20.39
C GLU A 113 4.48 -10.18 19.89
N ASN A 114 5.13 -11.36 20.01
CA ASN A 114 4.51 -12.63 19.65
C ASN A 114 3.28 -12.96 20.50
N LYS A 115 3.22 -12.50 21.76
CA LYS A 115 2.05 -12.65 22.63
C LYS A 115 0.84 -11.85 22.17
N LYS A 116 1.06 -10.78 21.41
CA LYS A 116 0.00 -9.90 20.88
C LYS A 116 -0.61 -10.43 19.59
N LEU A 117 0.05 -11.39 18.92
CA LEU A 117 -0.48 -12.03 17.73
C LEU A 117 -1.56 -13.05 18.06
N ASN A 118 -2.64 -13.00 17.28
CA ASN A 118 -3.66 -14.03 17.29
C ASN A 118 -3.06 -15.36 16.85
N ALA A 119 -3.39 -16.47 17.50
CA ALA A 119 -2.86 -17.79 17.14
C ALA A 119 -3.18 -18.16 15.68
N ALA A 120 -4.38 -17.77 15.19
CA ALA A 120 -4.80 -18.00 13.81
C ALA A 120 -4.08 -17.11 12.77
N GLY A 121 -3.61 -15.92 13.19
CA GLY A 121 -2.91 -14.97 12.32
C GLY A 121 -1.40 -15.17 12.25
N ARG A 122 -0.86 -16.12 13.05
CA ARG A 122 0.57 -16.35 13.12
C ARG A 122 1.06 -17.16 11.93
N VAL A 123 2.00 -16.60 11.17
CA VAL A 123 2.59 -17.29 10.02
C VAL A 123 3.56 -18.39 10.47
N GLN A 124 3.72 -19.44 9.66
CA GLN A 124 4.53 -20.62 9.98
C GLN A 124 5.99 -20.25 10.32
N GLU A 125 6.55 -19.27 9.61
CA GLU A 125 7.93 -18.82 9.83
C GLU A 125 8.13 -18.24 11.23
N VAL A 126 7.17 -17.45 11.73
CA VAL A 126 7.18 -16.92 13.11
C VAL A 126 7.06 -18.07 14.13
N GLN A 127 6.31 -19.13 13.81
CA GLN A 127 6.19 -20.29 14.66
C GLN A 127 7.51 -21.04 14.84
N CYS A 128 8.39 -21.00 13.82
CA CYS A 128 9.72 -21.64 13.93
C CYS A 128 10.65 -20.92 14.92
N TYR A 129 10.42 -19.65 15.20
CA TYR A 129 11.19 -18.87 16.17
C TYR A 129 10.57 -18.88 17.59
N ALA A 130 9.31 -19.29 17.73
CA ALA A 130 8.56 -19.24 18.99
C ALA A 130 8.79 -20.49 19.83
#